data_9f52277ebfa0ee67591d47b0a95e78a3
#
_entry.id   9f52277ebfa0ee67591d47b0a95e78a3
#
_cell.length_a   1.000
_cell.length_b   1.000
_cell.length_c   1.000
_cell.angle_alpha   90.00
_cell.angle_beta   90.00
_cell.angle_gamma   90.00
#
_symmetry.space_group_name_H-M   'P 1'
#
loop_
_entity.id
_entity.type
_entity.pdbx_description
1 polymer ?
#
loop_
_entity_poly.entity_id
_entity_poly.type
_entity_poly.pdbx_seq_one_letter_code
_entity_poly.pdbx_strand_id
1 'polypeptide(L)'
;MKGVEKYEALLTEQTRNLGSDHPDTLTTKSNLADEYRDAGNLEKALEAYEAVLTDRARVLGPDHPDTLTTRNKIAYTYSIAGNPLKAIDMYEAILTDRIRVLGPDHPDTLSSRSNLAEAYSDAGKFQESIDMYETVLPDLTRILGPDHPRTLAARGNLAYAYNTWGSPQEAIGMFETLLADTVRSLGPDHRHTLATRGNLATAYMDAGKLEEAIDTLETLLSDMARTCGPDHPNTFATRSNLATAYDQAEKLEEAIGIYEALLADQNPVLGPKHPDTFTTRGKLANAYAEAEDPQKAIEINEALLNDEMSILGPDHPDTLATQSNLAIAHYIAEDLPEAIEMSEALLADQTRVLGPDHPDTLVTRGNLAAAYAKAGNLHKAIVMNEALLADQTRILGPDHGYTLSTRNNLAYTHLEAGDSRKAVKMYTDLLADHTRILGRDHPKTRAISAELTYLKNEKWRRENRK
;
A
#
# COMPACT_ATOMS: atom_id res chain seq x y z
N MET A 1 1.25 16.87 21.87
CA MET A 1 2.00 17.43 23.06
C MET A 1 1.07 17.97 24.14
N LYS A 2 0.07 18.83 23.86
CA LYS A 2 -0.83 19.35 24.94
C LYS A 2 -1.63 18.26 25.69
N GLY A 3 -1.98 17.14 25.02
CA GLY A 3 -2.68 16.02 25.65
C GLY A 3 -1.78 15.27 26.64
N VAL A 4 -0.55 14.97 26.24
CA VAL A 4 0.45 14.31 27.10
C VAL A 4 0.69 15.11 28.39
N GLU A 5 1.02 16.41 28.28
CA GLU A 5 1.26 17.30 29.45
C GLU A 5 0.06 17.32 30.40
N LYS A 6 -1.16 17.35 29.83
CA LYS A 6 -2.40 17.35 30.64
C LYS A 6 -2.54 16.04 31.44
N TYR A 7 -2.33 14.87 30.80
CA TYR A 7 -2.47 13.60 31.48
C TYR A 7 -1.32 13.30 32.44
N GLU A 8 -0.11 13.78 32.20
CA GLU A 8 1.02 13.72 33.15
C GLU A 8 0.74 14.53 34.44
N ALA A 9 0.21 15.75 34.27
CA ALA A 9 -0.18 16.59 35.43
C ALA A 9 -1.31 15.90 36.23
N LEU A 10 -2.35 15.41 35.56
CA LEU A 10 -3.46 14.71 36.20
C LEU A 10 -3.00 13.42 36.89
N LEU A 11 -2.11 12.65 36.26
CA LEU A 11 -1.54 11.43 36.85
C LEU A 11 -0.76 11.73 38.14
N THR A 12 0.03 12.80 38.14
CA THR A 12 0.78 13.24 39.31
C THR A 12 -0.17 13.59 40.47
N GLU A 13 -1.23 14.32 40.18
CA GLU A 13 -2.25 14.69 41.17
C GLU A 13 -2.99 13.48 41.71
N GLN A 14 -3.47 12.60 40.84
CA GLN A 14 -4.22 11.40 41.23
C GLN A 14 -3.34 10.42 42.02
N THR A 15 -2.09 10.23 41.61
CA THR A 15 -1.16 9.36 42.33
C THR A 15 -0.95 9.84 43.76
N ARG A 16 -0.84 11.16 43.95
CA ARG A 16 -0.69 11.76 45.29
C ARG A 16 -1.95 11.66 46.14
N ASN A 17 -3.14 11.86 45.54
CA ASN A 17 -4.38 11.97 46.27
C ASN A 17 -5.09 10.60 46.47
N LEU A 18 -5.01 9.73 45.49
CA LEU A 18 -5.74 8.48 45.44
C LEU A 18 -4.82 7.23 45.54
N GLY A 19 -3.54 7.41 45.21
CA GLY A 19 -2.57 6.30 45.10
C GLY A 19 -2.44 5.75 43.70
N SER A 20 -1.33 5.05 43.49
CA SER A 20 -0.96 4.46 42.14
C SER A 20 -1.93 3.39 41.64
N ASP A 21 -2.60 2.71 42.56
CA ASP A 21 -3.44 1.55 42.29
C ASP A 21 -4.94 1.88 42.18
N HIS A 22 -5.30 3.17 42.39
CA HIS A 22 -6.69 3.57 42.27
C HIS A 22 -7.20 3.42 40.82
N PRO A 23 -8.45 2.95 40.61
CA PRO A 23 -9.01 2.77 39.26
C PRO A 23 -8.89 4.00 38.35
N ASP A 24 -9.13 5.21 38.90
CA ASP A 24 -9.00 6.46 38.13
C ASP A 24 -7.54 6.75 37.75
N THR A 25 -6.59 6.45 38.66
CA THR A 25 -5.16 6.60 38.37
C THR A 25 -4.71 5.63 37.26
N LEU A 26 -5.18 4.35 37.32
CA LEU A 26 -4.91 3.37 36.29
C LEU A 26 -5.54 3.73 34.94
N THR A 27 -6.74 4.33 34.97
CA THR A 27 -7.40 4.84 33.76
C THR A 27 -6.62 6.02 33.15
N THR A 28 -6.14 6.95 33.99
CA THR A 28 -5.32 8.07 33.53
C THR A 28 -3.98 7.63 32.95
N LYS A 29 -3.33 6.61 33.54
CA LYS A 29 -2.13 5.97 32.96
C LYS A 29 -2.44 5.40 31.56
N SER A 30 -3.59 4.72 31.40
CA SER A 30 -4.01 4.15 30.10
C SER A 30 -4.29 5.25 29.06
N ASN A 31 -4.92 6.37 29.48
CA ASN A 31 -5.18 7.51 28.58
C ASN A 31 -3.89 8.22 28.17
N LEU A 32 -2.89 8.30 29.07
CA LEU A 32 -1.58 8.84 28.72
C LEU A 32 -0.88 7.98 27.67
N ALA A 33 -1.00 6.65 27.77
CA ALA A 33 -0.49 5.74 26.76
C ALA A 33 -1.22 5.89 25.41
N ASP A 34 -2.56 6.15 25.42
CA ASP A 34 -3.31 6.51 24.21
C ASP A 34 -2.75 7.78 23.55
N GLU A 35 -2.43 8.81 24.32
CA GLU A 35 -1.84 10.07 23.80
C GLU A 35 -0.45 9.86 23.20
N TYR A 36 0.38 8.99 23.77
CA TYR A 36 1.67 8.62 23.17
C TYR A 36 1.49 7.89 21.84
N ARG A 37 0.54 6.96 21.76
CA ARG A 37 0.20 6.25 20.52
C ARG A 37 -0.29 7.21 19.44
N ASP A 38 -1.25 8.06 19.80
CA ASP A 38 -1.87 9.00 18.86
C ASP A 38 -0.88 10.12 18.41
N ALA A 39 0.17 10.37 19.20
CA ALA A 39 1.30 11.20 18.82
C ALA A 39 2.37 10.45 17.97
N GLY A 40 2.13 9.19 17.60
CA GLY A 40 3.07 8.38 16.83
C GLY A 40 4.24 7.81 17.64
N ASN A 41 4.31 8.05 18.94
CA ASN A 41 5.38 7.52 19.80
C ASN A 41 5.01 6.13 20.31
N LEU A 42 5.07 5.15 19.39
CA LEU A 42 4.56 3.79 19.61
C LEU A 42 5.37 3.03 20.66
N GLU A 43 6.67 3.27 20.74
CA GLU A 43 7.55 2.65 21.75
C GLU A 43 7.14 3.06 23.17
N LYS A 44 7.03 4.37 23.43
CA LYS A 44 6.55 4.86 24.73
C LYS A 44 5.12 4.45 25.04
N ALA A 45 4.26 4.38 24.02
CA ALA A 45 2.91 3.89 24.22
C ALA A 45 2.90 2.42 24.69
N LEU A 46 3.69 1.55 24.08
CA LEU A 46 3.82 0.15 24.49
C LEU A 46 4.36 0.02 25.91
N GLU A 47 5.44 0.73 26.28
CA GLU A 47 5.99 0.74 27.64
C GLU A 47 4.94 1.18 28.67
N ALA A 48 4.19 2.25 28.37
CA ALA A 48 3.16 2.76 29.26
C ALA A 48 2.00 1.78 29.41
N TYR A 49 1.53 1.14 28.32
CA TYR A 49 0.48 0.13 28.38
C TYR A 49 0.93 -1.13 29.14
N GLU A 50 2.15 -1.61 28.96
CA GLU A 50 2.70 -2.78 29.67
C GLU A 50 2.76 -2.53 31.19
N ALA A 51 3.15 -1.31 31.61
CA ALA A 51 3.09 -0.90 33.00
C ALA A 51 1.66 -0.90 33.54
N VAL A 52 0.70 -0.33 32.78
CA VAL A 52 -0.74 -0.36 33.14
C VAL A 52 -1.27 -1.79 33.20
N LEU A 53 -0.89 -2.62 32.25
CA LEU A 53 -1.31 -4.03 32.22
C LEU A 53 -0.84 -4.79 33.49
N THR A 54 0.42 -4.59 33.86
CA THR A 54 0.99 -5.17 35.08
C THR A 54 0.23 -4.75 36.32
N ASP A 55 -0.05 -3.44 36.46
CA ASP A 55 -0.81 -2.90 37.59
C ASP A 55 -2.25 -3.42 37.60
N ARG A 56 -2.96 -3.39 36.44
CA ARG A 56 -4.34 -3.89 36.34
C ARG A 56 -4.43 -5.38 36.60
N ALA A 57 -3.50 -6.19 36.09
CA ALA A 57 -3.49 -7.62 36.34
C ALA A 57 -3.28 -7.93 37.83
N ARG A 58 -2.46 -7.16 38.54
CA ARG A 58 -2.22 -7.28 39.96
C ARG A 58 -3.43 -6.81 40.80
N VAL A 59 -4.04 -5.70 40.45
CA VAL A 59 -5.09 -5.04 41.27
C VAL A 59 -6.48 -5.61 40.97
N LEU A 60 -6.79 -5.81 39.70
CA LEU A 60 -8.12 -6.19 39.23
C LEU A 60 -8.18 -7.69 38.83
N GLY A 61 -7.04 -8.29 38.54
CA GLY A 61 -6.94 -9.63 38.00
C GLY A 61 -6.80 -9.69 36.49
N PRO A 62 -6.28 -10.81 35.95
CA PRO A 62 -6.01 -10.98 34.51
C PRO A 62 -7.27 -11.00 33.66
N ASP A 63 -8.38 -11.42 34.21
CA ASP A 63 -9.67 -11.59 33.53
C ASP A 63 -10.58 -10.35 33.61
N HIS A 64 -10.15 -9.31 34.31
CA HIS A 64 -10.96 -8.10 34.45
C HIS A 64 -11.13 -7.39 33.08
N PRO A 65 -12.33 -6.87 32.75
CA PRO A 65 -12.59 -6.19 31.48
C PRO A 65 -11.56 -5.12 31.12
N ASP A 66 -11.11 -4.30 32.10
CA ASP A 66 -10.11 -3.28 31.88
C ASP A 66 -8.71 -3.84 31.59
N THR A 67 -8.37 -4.98 32.21
CA THR A 67 -7.12 -5.69 31.94
C THR A 67 -7.12 -6.24 30.51
N LEU A 68 -8.22 -6.88 30.10
CA LEU A 68 -8.41 -7.38 28.72
C LEU A 68 -8.43 -6.23 27.69
N THR A 69 -9.01 -5.08 28.07
CA THR A 69 -8.98 -3.87 27.23
C THR A 69 -7.57 -3.33 27.05
N THR A 70 -6.74 -3.35 28.10
CA THR A 70 -5.33 -2.94 27.99
C THR A 70 -4.55 -3.86 27.07
N ARG A 71 -4.74 -5.18 27.18
CA ARG A 71 -4.13 -6.16 26.25
C ARG A 71 -4.54 -5.89 24.80
N ASN A 72 -5.82 -5.55 24.57
CA ASN A 72 -6.32 -5.21 23.24
C ASN A 72 -5.65 -3.93 22.67
N LYS A 73 -5.43 -2.90 23.51
CA LYS A 73 -4.71 -1.68 23.11
C LYS A 73 -3.25 -1.97 22.76
N ILE A 74 -2.58 -2.84 23.49
CA ILE A 74 -1.22 -3.28 23.19
C ILE A 74 -1.17 -4.00 21.83
N ALA A 75 -2.10 -4.96 21.60
CA ALA A 75 -2.18 -5.67 20.33
C ALA A 75 -2.40 -4.71 19.14
N TYR A 76 -3.32 -3.76 19.29
CA TYR A 76 -3.54 -2.71 18.28
C TYR A 76 -2.30 -1.85 18.04
N THR A 77 -1.57 -1.50 19.11
CA THR A 77 -0.33 -0.72 18.98
C THR A 77 0.76 -1.51 18.23
N TYR A 78 0.84 -2.84 18.42
CA TYR A 78 1.73 -3.68 17.61
C TYR A 78 1.33 -3.74 16.15
N SER A 79 0.02 -3.78 15.81
CA SER A 79 -0.44 -3.75 14.41
C SER A 79 0.04 -2.47 13.72
N ILE A 80 -0.25 -1.29 14.30
CA ILE A 80 0.16 0.00 13.73
C ILE A 80 1.68 0.24 13.76
N ALA A 81 2.43 -0.51 14.60
CA ALA A 81 3.89 -0.48 14.63
C ALA A 81 4.53 -1.41 13.56
N GLY A 82 3.73 -1.94 12.63
CA GLY A 82 4.21 -2.83 11.57
C GLY A 82 4.54 -4.25 12.03
N ASN A 83 3.98 -4.69 13.18
CA ASN A 83 4.15 -6.05 13.69
C ASN A 83 2.82 -6.80 13.81
N PRO A 84 2.11 -7.01 12.68
CA PRO A 84 0.77 -7.59 12.69
C PRO A 84 0.75 -9.06 13.14
N LEU A 85 1.82 -9.82 12.94
CA LEU A 85 1.88 -11.21 13.41
C LEU A 85 1.82 -11.28 14.95
N LYS A 86 2.54 -10.39 15.65
CA LYS A 86 2.46 -10.31 17.11
C LYS A 86 1.08 -9.83 17.58
N ALA A 87 0.45 -8.92 16.84
CA ALA A 87 -0.92 -8.48 17.11
C ALA A 87 -1.91 -9.65 16.99
N ILE A 88 -1.79 -10.49 15.96
CA ILE A 88 -2.62 -11.69 15.76
C ILE A 88 -2.52 -12.62 16.97
N ASP A 89 -1.30 -13.03 17.36
CA ASP A 89 -1.10 -13.92 18.52
C ASP A 89 -1.77 -13.36 19.79
N MET A 90 -1.66 -12.06 20.01
CA MET A 90 -2.28 -11.40 21.16
C MET A 90 -3.80 -11.36 21.06
N TYR A 91 -4.36 -11.04 19.88
CA TYR A 91 -5.82 -11.00 19.70
C TYR A 91 -6.46 -12.38 19.83
N GLU A 92 -5.83 -13.46 19.36
CA GLU A 92 -6.30 -14.84 19.55
C GLU A 92 -6.38 -15.21 21.05
N ALA A 93 -5.34 -14.87 21.82
CA ALA A 93 -5.33 -15.07 23.25
C ALA A 93 -6.41 -14.23 23.97
N ILE A 94 -6.56 -12.95 23.60
CA ILE A 94 -7.60 -12.07 24.16
C ILE A 94 -8.99 -12.57 23.82
N LEU A 95 -9.21 -13.02 22.59
CA LEU A 95 -10.49 -13.55 22.13
C LEU A 95 -10.89 -14.80 22.93
N THR A 96 -9.95 -15.71 23.15
CA THR A 96 -10.16 -16.90 23.99
C THR A 96 -10.60 -16.51 25.40
N ASP A 97 -9.92 -15.57 26.03
CA ASP A 97 -10.26 -15.09 27.36
C ASP A 97 -11.61 -14.37 27.40
N ARG A 98 -11.89 -13.51 26.42
CA ARG A 98 -13.19 -12.79 26.34
C ARG A 98 -14.37 -13.71 26.10
N ILE A 99 -14.22 -14.74 25.27
CA ILE A 99 -15.26 -15.78 25.10
C ILE A 99 -15.54 -16.48 26.43
N ARG A 100 -14.49 -16.85 27.17
CA ARG A 100 -14.61 -17.53 28.48
C ARG A 100 -15.26 -16.63 29.53
N VAL A 101 -14.89 -15.34 29.59
CA VAL A 101 -15.30 -14.41 30.66
C VAL A 101 -16.62 -13.72 30.36
N LEU A 102 -16.80 -13.25 29.13
CA LEU A 102 -17.92 -12.40 28.71
C LEU A 102 -18.94 -13.14 27.84
N GLY A 103 -18.53 -14.26 27.26
CA GLY A 103 -19.32 -14.98 26.26
C GLY A 103 -19.06 -14.52 24.82
N PRO A 104 -19.46 -15.33 23.82
CA PRO A 104 -19.19 -15.07 22.41
C PRO A 104 -19.95 -13.86 21.86
N ASP A 105 -21.12 -13.57 22.40
CA ASP A 105 -22.04 -12.50 21.93
C ASP A 105 -21.78 -11.15 22.61
N HIS A 106 -20.82 -11.05 23.53
CA HIS A 106 -20.55 -9.79 24.20
C HIS A 106 -19.94 -8.77 23.20
N PRO A 107 -20.36 -7.48 23.23
CA PRO A 107 -19.85 -6.46 22.31
C PRO A 107 -18.32 -6.36 22.26
N ASP A 108 -17.63 -6.57 23.38
CA ASP A 108 -16.18 -6.52 23.43
C ASP A 108 -15.53 -7.79 22.82
N THR A 109 -16.20 -8.95 22.93
CA THR A 109 -15.78 -10.18 22.24
C THR A 109 -15.89 -10.02 20.73
N LEU A 110 -17.00 -9.46 20.26
CA LEU A 110 -17.21 -9.15 18.84
C LEU A 110 -16.19 -8.12 18.32
N SER A 111 -15.84 -7.12 19.16
CA SER A 111 -14.76 -6.18 18.81
C SER A 111 -13.41 -6.86 18.68
N SER A 112 -13.07 -7.83 19.56
CA SER A 112 -11.83 -8.60 19.42
C SER A 112 -11.78 -9.41 18.14
N ARG A 113 -12.92 -10.02 17.74
CA ARG A 113 -13.01 -10.74 16.44
C ARG A 113 -12.78 -9.80 15.27
N SER A 114 -13.36 -8.60 15.29
CA SER A 114 -13.14 -7.61 14.24
C SER A 114 -11.70 -7.11 14.19
N ASN A 115 -11.06 -6.86 15.36
CA ASN A 115 -9.67 -6.44 15.42
C ASN A 115 -8.70 -7.54 14.96
N LEU A 116 -9.02 -8.80 15.26
CA LEU A 116 -8.26 -9.95 14.74
C LEU A 116 -8.36 -10.05 13.23
N ALA A 117 -9.56 -9.83 12.67
CA ALA A 117 -9.76 -9.81 11.22
C ALA A 117 -8.94 -8.67 10.56
N GLU A 118 -8.91 -7.48 11.17
CA GLU A 118 -8.09 -6.36 10.71
C GLU A 118 -6.59 -6.70 10.77
N ALA A 119 -6.12 -7.30 11.86
CA ALA A 119 -4.73 -7.74 12.00
C ALA A 119 -4.34 -8.82 10.97
N TYR A 120 -5.25 -9.72 10.58
CA TYR A 120 -5.03 -10.63 9.46
C TYR A 120 -4.88 -9.89 8.14
N SER A 121 -5.70 -8.85 7.88
CA SER A 121 -5.57 -8.01 6.69
C SER A 121 -4.21 -7.29 6.65
N ASP A 122 -3.80 -6.68 7.79
CA ASP A 122 -2.49 -6.01 7.92
C ASP A 122 -1.30 -6.96 7.71
N ALA A 123 -1.49 -8.25 8.02
CA ALA A 123 -0.50 -9.30 7.79
C ALA A 123 -0.51 -9.88 6.37
N GLY A 124 -1.36 -9.37 5.46
CA GLY A 124 -1.56 -9.90 4.11
C GLY A 124 -2.31 -11.24 4.05
N LYS A 125 -2.90 -11.68 5.17
CA LYS A 125 -3.71 -12.89 5.28
C LYS A 125 -5.17 -12.57 4.96
N PHE A 126 -5.43 -12.20 3.70
CA PHE A 126 -6.74 -11.64 3.30
C PHE A 126 -7.86 -12.67 3.39
N GLN A 127 -7.61 -13.96 3.10
CA GLN A 127 -8.64 -14.98 3.20
C GLN A 127 -9.10 -15.17 4.65
N GLU A 128 -8.15 -15.25 5.60
CA GLU A 128 -8.44 -15.37 7.02
C GLU A 128 -9.20 -14.13 7.55
N SER A 129 -8.84 -12.94 7.06
CA SER A 129 -9.56 -11.69 7.36
C SER A 129 -11.01 -11.75 6.88
N ILE A 130 -11.24 -12.12 5.63
CA ILE A 130 -12.56 -12.26 5.02
C ILE A 130 -13.40 -13.27 5.81
N ASP A 131 -12.89 -14.49 6.03
CA ASP A 131 -13.59 -15.54 6.76
C ASP A 131 -14.01 -15.07 8.17
N MET A 132 -13.13 -14.34 8.86
CA MET A 132 -13.42 -13.80 10.17
C MET A 132 -14.51 -12.73 10.13
N TYR A 133 -14.45 -11.78 9.17
CA TYR A 133 -15.50 -10.77 9.02
C TYR A 133 -16.85 -11.39 8.63
N GLU A 134 -16.88 -12.37 7.73
CA GLU A 134 -18.11 -13.08 7.35
C GLU A 134 -18.77 -13.79 8.53
N THR A 135 -17.96 -14.31 9.47
CA THR A 135 -18.50 -14.96 10.68
C THR A 135 -18.93 -13.96 11.75
N VAL A 136 -18.29 -12.77 11.88
CA VAL A 136 -18.64 -11.81 12.95
C VAL A 136 -19.77 -10.84 12.53
N LEU A 137 -19.93 -10.55 11.25
CA LEU A 137 -20.92 -9.58 10.76
C LEU A 137 -22.38 -9.97 11.08
N PRO A 138 -22.82 -11.23 10.91
CA PRO A 138 -24.16 -11.65 11.34
C PRO A 138 -24.41 -11.38 12.82
N ASP A 139 -23.40 -11.66 13.67
CA ASP A 139 -23.50 -11.44 15.11
C ASP A 139 -23.55 -9.94 15.46
N LEU A 140 -22.68 -9.11 14.85
CA LEU A 140 -22.71 -7.66 15.00
C LEU A 140 -24.06 -7.09 14.58
N THR A 141 -24.60 -7.52 13.45
CA THR A 141 -25.91 -7.07 12.95
C THR A 141 -27.03 -7.48 13.88
N ARG A 142 -27.02 -8.70 14.40
CA ARG A 142 -28.04 -9.24 15.32
C ARG A 142 -28.03 -8.52 16.68
N ILE A 143 -26.81 -8.25 17.22
CA ILE A 143 -26.65 -7.76 18.59
C ILE A 143 -26.65 -6.24 18.67
N LEU A 144 -25.95 -5.56 17.75
CA LEU A 144 -25.80 -4.11 17.77
C LEU A 144 -26.75 -3.41 16.78
N GLY A 145 -27.21 -4.11 15.76
CA GLY A 145 -28.00 -3.57 14.66
C GLY A 145 -27.17 -3.25 13.41
N PRO A 146 -27.83 -3.17 12.25
CA PRO A 146 -27.17 -2.95 10.95
C PRO A 146 -26.51 -1.56 10.82
N ASP A 147 -27.07 -0.54 11.47
CA ASP A 147 -26.63 0.85 11.41
C ASP A 147 -25.66 1.22 12.56
N HIS A 148 -25.29 0.26 13.41
CA HIS A 148 -24.35 0.54 14.50
C HIS A 148 -22.96 0.81 13.95
N PRO A 149 -22.20 1.79 14.49
CA PRO A 149 -20.88 2.16 13.96
C PRO A 149 -19.90 0.98 13.80
N ARG A 150 -19.89 0.03 14.74
CA ARG A 150 -19.03 -1.17 14.66
C ARG A 150 -19.47 -2.11 13.53
N THR A 151 -20.77 -2.25 13.27
CA THR A 151 -21.30 -3.06 12.16
C THR A 151 -20.93 -2.43 10.83
N LEU A 152 -21.12 -1.11 10.69
CA LEU A 152 -20.75 -0.36 9.49
C LEU A 152 -19.24 -0.42 9.23
N ALA A 153 -18.40 -0.27 10.29
CA ALA A 153 -16.95 -0.39 10.17
C ALA A 153 -16.54 -1.80 9.72
N ALA A 154 -17.09 -2.86 10.32
CA ALA A 154 -16.79 -4.23 9.93
C ALA A 154 -17.18 -4.54 8.47
N ARG A 155 -18.32 -3.98 7.99
CA ARG A 155 -18.71 -4.07 6.57
C ARG A 155 -17.72 -3.36 5.65
N GLY A 156 -17.25 -2.18 6.05
CA GLY A 156 -16.24 -1.43 5.30
C GLY A 156 -14.89 -2.17 5.24
N ASN A 157 -14.47 -2.75 6.34
CA ASN A 157 -13.22 -3.51 6.42
C ASN A 157 -13.30 -4.82 5.62
N LEU A 158 -14.45 -5.50 5.61
CA LEU A 158 -14.67 -6.67 4.76
C LEU A 158 -14.56 -6.30 3.27
N ALA A 159 -15.22 -5.21 2.85
CA ALA A 159 -15.13 -4.73 1.48
C ALA A 159 -13.69 -4.35 1.09
N TYR A 160 -12.96 -3.71 2.02
CA TYR A 160 -11.54 -3.40 1.84
C TYR A 160 -10.68 -4.67 1.69
N ALA A 161 -10.92 -5.70 2.51
CA ALA A 161 -10.22 -6.97 2.42
C ALA A 161 -10.46 -7.66 1.06
N TYR A 162 -11.70 -7.66 0.55
CA TYR A 162 -12.01 -8.15 -0.80
C TYR A 162 -11.27 -7.37 -1.89
N ASN A 163 -11.25 -6.03 -1.79
CA ASN A 163 -10.54 -5.18 -2.74
C ASN A 163 -9.05 -5.52 -2.80
N THR A 164 -8.42 -5.57 -1.64
CA THR A 164 -6.98 -5.84 -1.51
C THR A 164 -6.62 -7.28 -1.91
N TRP A 165 -7.54 -8.23 -1.70
CA TRP A 165 -7.37 -9.62 -2.16
C TRP A 165 -7.47 -9.80 -3.68
N GLY A 166 -7.82 -8.72 -4.41
CA GLY A 166 -7.91 -8.73 -5.88
C GLY A 166 -9.31 -9.01 -6.41
N SER A 167 -10.34 -8.77 -5.60
CA SER A 167 -11.76 -8.88 -5.99
C SER A 167 -12.46 -7.50 -5.94
N PRO A 168 -12.01 -6.51 -6.73
CA PRO A 168 -12.54 -5.15 -6.67
C PRO A 168 -14.01 -5.05 -7.10
N GLN A 169 -14.52 -5.97 -7.92
CA GLN A 169 -15.93 -5.96 -8.33
C GLN A 169 -16.86 -6.28 -7.16
N GLU A 170 -16.52 -7.27 -6.33
CA GLU A 170 -17.22 -7.62 -5.10
C GLU A 170 -17.15 -6.47 -4.10
N ALA A 171 -15.98 -5.88 -3.93
CA ALA A 171 -15.77 -4.73 -3.04
C ALA A 171 -16.63 -3.53 -3.45
N ILE A 172 -16.72 -3.20 -4.73
CA ILE A 172 -17.58 -2.12 -5.25
C ILE A 172 -19.03 -2.34 -4.81
N GLY A 173 -19.62 -3.51 -5.06
CA GLY A 173 -21.00 -3.79 -4.67
C GLY A 173 -21.25 -3.66 -3.16
N MET A 174 -20.27 -4.06 -2.36
CA MET A 174 -20.32 -3.92 -0.89
C MET A 174 -20.22 -2.46 -0.47
N PHE A 175 -19.31 -1.67 -1.04
CA PHE A 175 -19.16 -0.25 -0.74
C PHE A 175 -20.36 0.59 -1.21
N GLU A 176 -20.95 0.31 -2.37
CA GLU A 176 -22.18 0.98 -2.85
C GLU A 176 -23.33 0.78 -1.87
N THR A 177 -23.54 -0.46 -1.42
CA THR A 177 -24.58 -0.78 -0.42
C THR A 177 -24.27 -0.08 0.91
N LEU A 178 -23.04 -0.13 1.37
CA LEU A 178 -22.61 0.52 2.62
C LEU A 178 -22.74 2.04 2.54
N LEU A 179 -22.41 2.65 1.39
CA LEU A 179 -22.56 4.08 1.17
C LEU A 179 -24.02 4.51 1.26
N ALA A 180 -24.94 3.77 0.63
CA ALA A 180 -26.38 4.05 0.73
C ALA A 180 -26.87 4.00 2.20
N ASP A 181 -26.40 3.00 2.95
CA ASP A 181 -26.74 2.84 4.37
C ASP A 181 -26.15 3.94 5.24
N THR A 182 -24.89 4.32 5.05
CA THR A 182 -24.24 5.39 5.83
C THR A 182 -24.81 6.76 5.51
N VAL A 183 -25.17 7.04 4.25
CA VAL A 183 -25.88 8.28 3.89
C VAL A 183 -27.24 8.35 4.58
N ARG A 184 -28.00 7.24 4.60
CA ARG A 184 -29.32 7.18 5.25
C ARG A 184 -29.24 7.34 6.76
N SER A 185 -28.29 6.64 7.42
CA SER A 185 -28.24 6.55 8.89
C SER A 185 -27.43 7.66 9.55
N LEU A 186 -26.36 8.13 8.89
CA LEU A 186 -25.42 9.09 9.45
C LEU A 186 -25.43 10.43 8.72
N GLY A 187 -25.91 10.46 7.50
CA GLY A 187 -25.89 11.63 6.62
C GLY A 187 -24.68 11.67 5.68
N PRO A 188 -24.76 12.49 4.60
CA PRO A 188 -23.74 12.53 3.55
C PRO A 188 -22.38 13.08 4.02
N ASP A 189 -22.39 13.97 5.01
CA ASP A 189 -21.18 14.66 5.51
C ASP A 189 -20.53 13.94 6.70
N HIS A 190 -21.07 12.82 7.13
CA HIS A 190 -20.51 12.10 8.25
C HIS A 190 -19.18 11.44 7.86
N ARG A 191 -18.19 11.45 8.77
CA ARG A 191 -16.85 10.93 8.52
C ARG A 191 -16.81 9.50 7.94
N HIS A 192 -17.69 8.62 8.41
CA HIS A 192 -17.78 7.24 7.89
C HIS A 192 -18.35 7.21 6.47
N THR A 193 -19.30 8.08 6.13
CA THR A 193 -19.85 8.20 4.78
C THR A 193 -18.78 8.69 3.80
N LEU A 194 -18.03 9.72 4.20
CA LEU A 194 -16.93 10.26 3.39
C LEU A 194 -15.80 9.23 3.21
N ALA A 195 -15.44 8.49 4.27
CA ALA A 195 -14.45 7.41 4.20
C ALA A 195 -14.93 6.27 3.29
N THR A 196 -16.19 5.86 3.39
CA THR A 196 -16.78 4.82 2.51
C THR A 196 -16.72 5.24 1.05
N ARG A 197 -17.00 6.52 0.76
CA ARG A 197 -16.91 7.07 -0.61
C ARG A 197 -15.47 7.06 -1.14
N GLY A 198 -14.48 7.38 -0.28
CA GLY A 198 -13.06 7.30 -0.63
C GLY A 198 -12.62 5.86 -0.96
N ASN A 199 -13.04 4.90 -0.14
CA ASN A 199 -12.74 3.48 -0.37
C ASN A 199 -13.43 2.94 -1.63
N LEU A 200 -14.66 3.37 -1.92
CA LEU A 200 -15.36 3.04 -3.16
C LEU A 200 -14.61 3.56 -4.39
N ALA A 201 -14.10 4.79 -4.32
CA ALA A 201 -13.30 5.35 -5.41
C ALA A 201 -12.01 4.55 -5.64
N THR A 202 -11.33 4.13 -4.56
CA THR A 202 -10.17 3.24 -4.67
C THR A 202 -10.54 1.91 -5.32
N ALA A 203 -11.67 1.30 -4.93
CA ALA A 203 -12.14 0.06 -5.54
C ALA A 203 -12.49 0.24 -7.04
N TYR A 204 -13.03 1.40 -7.43
CA TYR A 204 -13.22 1.73 -8.85
C TYR A 204 -11.89 1.83 -9.59
N MET A 205 -10.86 2.48 -9.01
CA MET A 205 -9.51 2.56 -9.60
C MET A 205 -8.92 1.16 -9.81
N ASP A 206 -8.97 0.31 -8.78
CA ASP A 206 -8.44 -1.05 -8.84
C ASP A 206 -9.19 -1.95 -9.83
N ALA A 207 -10.48 -1.64 -10.08
CA ALA A 207 -11.29 -2.30 -11.10
C ALA A 207 -11.08 -1.74 -12.52
N GLY A 208 -10.25 -0.71 -12.69
CA GLY A 208 -10.06 -0.01 -13.97
C GLY A 208 -11.26 0.86 -14.41
N LYS A 209 -12.21 1.15 -13.49
CA LYS A 209 -13.36 2.04 -13.73
C LYS A 209 -12.98 3.48 -13.40
N LEU A 210 -12.06 4.03 -14.19
CA LEU A 210 -11.38 5.29 -13.87
C LEU A 210 -12.29 6.52 -13.95
N GLU A 211 -13.27 6.53 -14.84
CA GLU A 211 -14.21 7.64 -14.92
C GLU A 211 -15.12 7.70 -13.68
N GLU A 212 -15.63 6.54 -13.22
CA GLU A 212 -16.43 6.46 -11.98
C GLU A 212 -15.59 6.84 -10.75
N ALA A 213 -14.30 6.48 -10.73
CA ALA A 213 -13.39 6.87 -9.67
C ALA A 213 -13.18 8.40 -9.63
N ILE A 214 -12.93 9.02 -10.78
CA ILE A 214 -12.74 10.48 -10.92
C ILE A 214 -13.98 11.22 -10.46
N ASP A 215 -15.16 10.89 -10.98
CA ASP A 215 -16.43 11.53 -10.61
C ASP A 215 -16.69 11.43 -9.09
N THR A 216 -16.41 10.25 -8.53
CA THR A 216 -16.56 10.01 -7.09
C THR A 216 -15.59 10.86 -6.26
N LEU A 217 -14.31 10.95 -6.69
CA LEU A 217 -13.29 11.72 -5.99
C LEU A 217 -13.47 13.23 -6.11
N GLU A 218 -13.93 13.74 -7.26
CA GLU A 218 -14.26 15.17 -7.42
C GLU A 218 -15.39 15.61 -6.49
N THR A 219 -16.46 14.81 -6.43
CA THR A 219 -17.56 15.05 -5.49
C THR A 219 -17.09 14.98 -4.04
N LEU A 220 -16.30 13.94 -3.70
CA LEU A 220 -15.75 13.77 -2.36
C LEU A 220 -14.83 14.92 -1.97
N LEU A 221 -13.98 15.39 -2.87
CA LEU A 221 -13.07 16.51 -2.63
C LEU A 221 -13.83 17.79 -2.29
N SER A 222 -14.91 18.08 -3.02
CA SER A 222 -15.78 19.22 -2.72
C SER A 222 -16.39 19.11 -1.32
N ASP A 223 -16.90 17.93 -0.95
CA ASP A 223 -17.49 17.69 0.36
C ASP A 223 -16.44 17.75 1.48
N MET A 224 -15.24 17.18 1.27
CA MET A 224 -14.14 17.24 2.24
C MET A 224 -13.66 18.67 2.47
N ALA A 225 -13.49 19.46 1.41
CA ALA A 225 -13.09 20.87 1.54
C ALA A 225 -14.13 21.69 2.34
N ARG A 226 -15.40 21.40 2.16
CA ARG A 226 -16.50 22.05 2.88
C ARG A 226 -16.60 21.60 4.34
N THR A 227 -16.41 20.31 4.64
CA THR A 227 -16.64 19.74 5.98
C THR A 227 -15.42 19.76 6.88
N CYS A 228 -14.25 19.50 6.33
CA CYS A 228 -12.99 19.41 7.06
C CYS A 228 -12.07 20.63 6.84
N GLY A 229 -12.26 21.32 5.72
CA GLY A 229 -11.39 22.40 5.26
C GLY A 229 -10.41 21.95 4.16
N PRO A 230 -9.93 22.90 3.34
CA PRO A 230 -9.04 22.61 2.22
C PRO A 230 -7.68 22.06 2.66
N ASP A 231 -7.20 22.46 3.83
CA ASP A 231 -5.87 22.13 4.36
C ASP A 231 -5.88 20.91 5.30
N HIS A 232 -7.02 20.21 5.39
CA HIS A 232 -7.13 19.02 6.23
C HIS A 232 -6.40 17.82 5.61
N PRO A 233 -5.69 16.98 6.39
CA PRO A 233 -4.98 15.81 5.85
C PRO A 233 -5.82 14.91 4.95
N ASN A 234 -7.08 14.65 5.32
CA ASN A 234 -7.99 13.84 4.50
C ASN A 234 -8.34 14.52 3.17
N THR A 235 -8.40 15.87 3.13
CA THR A 235 -8.62 16.62 1.88
C THR A 235 -7.39 16.50 0.98
N PHE A 236 -6.18 16.57 1.54
CA PHE A 236 -4.94 16.33 0.81
C PHE A 236 -4.88 14.90 0.27
N ALA A 237 -5.23 13.89 1.08
CA ALA A 237 -5.29 12.50 0.64
C ALA A 237 -6.29 12.30 -0.51
N THR A 238 -7.47 12.92 -0.44
CA THR A 238 -8.48 12.85 -1.52
C THR A 238 -7.96 13.49 -2.80
N ARG A 239 -7.27 14.64 -2.73
CA ARG A 239 -6.62 15.28 -3.90
C ARG A 239 -5.53 14.41 -4.49
N SER A 240 -4.70 13.78 -3.66
CA SER A 240 -3.68 12.86 -4.11
C SER A 240 -4.27 11.64 -4.84
N ASN A 241 -5.39 11.10 -4.33
CA ASN A 241 -6.09 9.98 -4.98
C ASN A 241 -6.74 10.42 -6.31
N LEU A 242 -7.31 11.63 -6.36
CA LEU A 242 -7.86 12.18 -7.60
C LEU A 242 -6.76 12.34 -8.68
N ALA A 243 -5.62 12.90 -8.31
CA ALA A 243 -4.48 13.00 -9.22
C ALA A 243 -4.01 11.61 -9.69
N THR A 244 -3.96 10.61 -8.79
CA THR A 244 -3.63 9.23 -9.16
C THR A 244 -4.66 8.62 -10.11
N ALA A 245 -5.95 8.92 -9.95
CA ALA A 245 -7.00 8.44 -10.85
C ALA A 245 -6.87 9.07 -12.26
N TYR A 246 -6.55 10.35 -12.34
CA TYR A 246 -6.24 11.02 -13.62
C TYR A 246 -4.99 10.44 -14.28
N ASP A 247 -3.94 10.17 -13.50
CA ASP A 247 -2.69 9.55 -13.97
C ASP A 247 -2.95 8.16 -14.58
N GLN A 248 -3.68 7.29 -13.85
CA GLN A 248 -4.08 5.98 -14.36
C GLN A 248 -5.00 6.04 -15.60
N ALA A 249 -5.75 7.13 -15.74
CA ALA A 249 -6.59 7.38 -16.92
C ALA A 249 -5.81 7.98 -18.10
N GLU A 250 -4.47 8.03 -18.01
CA GLU A 250 -3.57 8.65 -19.00
C GLU A 250 -3.85 10.15 -19.26
N LYS A 251 -4.53 10.83 -18.31
CA LYS A 251 -4.81 12.27 -18.30
C LYS A 251 -3.70 13.00 -17.51
N LEU A 252 -2.47 12.92 -18.04
CA LEU A 252 -1.25 13.33 -17.32
C LEU A 252 -1.19 14.84 -17.05
N GLU A 253 -1.73 15.68 -17.92
CA GLU A 253 -1.75 17.14 -17.69
C GLU A 253 -2.58 17.51 -16.48
N GLU A 254 -3.76 16.89 -16.32
CA GLU A 254 -4.64 17.08 -15.17
C GLU A 254 -4.00 16.53 -13.88
N ALA A 255 -3.39 15.34 -13.94
CA ALA A 255 -2.71 14.74 -12.80
C ALA A 255 -1.56 15.64 -12.30
N ILE A 256 -0.69 16.10 -13.19
CA ILE A 256 0.43 17.00 -12.87
C ILE A 256 -0.09 18.30 -12.25
N GLY A 257 -1.11 18.92 -12.85
CA GLY A 257 -1.68 20.17 -12.32
C GLY A 257 -2.23 20.01 -10.91
N ILE A 258 -2.87 18.88 -10.61
CA ILE A 258 -3.38 18.60 -9.26
C ILE A 258 -2.23 18.34 -8.27
N TYR A 259 -1.20 17.57 -8.66
CA TYR A 259 -0.04 17.31 -7.78
C TYR A 259 0.74 18.59 -7.48
N GLU A 260 0.97 19.48 -8.48
CA GLU A 260 1.63 20.77 -8.27
C GLU A 260 0.85 21.66 -7.30
N ALA A 261 -0.47 21.77 -7.49
CA ALA A 261 -1.33 22.54 -6.61
C ALA A 261 -1.38 21.93 -5.20
N LEU A 262 -1.40 20.59 -5.08
CA LEU A 262 -1.35 19.91 -3.80
C LEU A 262 -0.05 20.20 -3.04
N LEU A 263 1.10 20.16 -3.72
CA LEU A 263 2.41 20.50 -3.13
C LEU A 263 2.48 21.94 -2.66
N ALA A 264 1.91 22.87 -3.43
CA ALA A 264 1.85 24.28 -3.07
C ALA A 264 1.09 24.50 -1.75
N ASP A 265 0.04 23.71 -1.49
CA ASP A 265 -0.75 23.76 -0.27
C ASP A 265 -0.12 22.94 0.89
N GLN A 266 0.48 21.78 0.61
CA GLN A 266 1.13 20.93 1.63
C GLN A 266 2.39 21.59 2.23
N ASN A 267 3.20 22.26 1.43
CA ASN A 267 4.46 22.85 1.88
C ASN A 267 4.30 23.86 3.05
N PRO A 268 3.36 24.81 3.03
CA PRO A 268 3.15 25.73 4.17
C PRO A 268 2.47 25.06 5.36
N VAL A 269 1.69 24.01 5.18
CA VAL A 269 0.87 23.37 6.23
C VAL A 269 1.62 22.26 6.94
N LEU A 270 2.17 21.33 6.17
CA LEU A 270 2.86 20.13 6.66
C LEU A 270 4.39 20.33 6.70
N GLY A 271 4.90 21.14 5.81
CA GLY A 271 6.33 21.34 5.58
C GLY A 271 6.86 20.45 4.43
N PRO A 272 7.98 20.87 3.79
CA PRO A 272 8.55 20.19 2.63
C PRO A 272 9.12 18.80 2.95
N LYS A 273 9.31 18.49 4.24
CA LYS A 273 9.91 17.24 4.74
C LYS A 273 8.91 16.30 5.40
N HIS A 274 7.61 16.58 5.26
CA HIS A 274 6.56 15.69 5.75
C HIS A 274 6.41 14.46 4.85
N PRO A 275 6.13 13.24 5.39
CA PRO A 275 5.95 12.03 4.59
C PRO A 275 4.95 12.19 3.44
N ASP A 276 3.80 12.83 3.69
CA ASP A 276 2.79 13.07 2.63
C ASP A 276 3.32 13.99 1.52
N THR A 277 4.16 14.99 1.89
CA THR A 277 4.81 15.87 0.91
C THR A 277 5.83 15.09 0.07
N PHE A 278 6.59 14.17 0.69
CA PHE A 278 7.50 13.27 -0.03
C PHE A 278 6.73 12.37 -1.01
N THR A 279 5.65 11.74 -0.55
CA THR A 279 4.78 10.92 -1.41
C THR A 279 4.25 11.71 -2.62
N THR A 280 3.79 12.94 -2.41
CA THR A 280 3.28 13.77 -3.49
C THR A 280 4.38 14.16 -4.48
N ARG A 281 5.59 14.50 -3.99
CA ARG A 281 6.76 14.79 -4.85
C ARG A 281 7.15 13.59 -5.71
N GLY A 282 7.18 12.38 -5.12
CA GLY A 282 7.47 11.15 -5.86
C GLY A 282 6.45 10.85 -6.96
N LYS A 283 5.15 11.01 -6.65
CA LYS A 283 4.08 10.85 -7.64
C LYS A 283 4.16 11.88 -8.77
N LEU A 284 4.45 13.14 -8.43
CA LEU A 284 4.64 14.20 -9.43
C LEU A 284 5.82 13.91 -10.36
N ALA A 285 6.94 13.44 -9.80
CA ALA A 285 8.10 13.05 -10.60
C ALA A 285 7.77 11.91 -11.57
N ASN A 286 7.02 10.90 -11.12
CA ASN A 286 6.58 9.81 -11.98
C ASN A 286 5.65 10.30 -13.09
N ALA A 287 4.69 11.16 -12.78
CA ALA A 287 3.79 11.74 -13.77
C ALA A 287 4.54 12.57 -14.83
N TYR A 288 5.58 13.32 -14.45
CA TYR A 288 6.44 14.01 -15.42
C TYR A 288 7.25 13.04 -16.30
N ALA A 289 7.75 11.94 -15.72
CA ALA A 289 8.46 10.92 -16.49
C ALA A 289 7.55 10.25 -17.54
N GLU A 290 6.29 9.98 -17.18
CA GLU A 290 5.27 9.43 -18.09
C GLU A 290 4.80 10.45 -19.14
N ALA A 291 4.77 11.74 -18.80
CA ALA A 291 4.47 12.83 -19.72
C ALA A 291 5.63 13.21 -20.66
N GLU A 292 6.67 12.37 -20.75
CA GLU A 292 7.87 12.59 -21.58
C GLU A 292 8.66 13.88 -21.21
N ASP A 293 8.57 14.34 -19.94
CA ASP A 293 9.44 15.39 -19.37
C ASP A 293 10.38 14.80 -18.30
N PRO A 294 11.33 13.93 -18.71
CA PRO A 294 12.22 13.25 -17.76
C PRO A 294 13.17 14.22 -17.03
N GLN A 295 13.40 15.42 -17.60
CA GLN A 295 14.28 16.39 -16.95
C GLN A 295 13.66 16.94 -15.68
N LYS A 296 12.36 17.26 -15.68
CA LYS A 296 11.65 17.63 -14.45
C LYS A 296 11.55 16.48 -13.46
N ALA A 297 11.34 15.25 -13.95
CA ALA A 297 11.33 14.06 -13.10
C ALA A 297 12.68 13.89 -12.38
N ILE A 298 13.82 14.09 -13.06
CA ILE A 298 15.17 14.06 -12.48
C ILE A 298 15.29 15.14 -11.40
N GLU A 299 15.00 16.41 -11.73
CA GLU A 299 15.11 17.53 -10.77
C GLU A 299 14.33 17.28 -9.48
N ILE A 300 13.09 16.79 -9.59
CA ILE A 300 12.23 16.52 -8.43
C ILE A 300 12.77 15.34 -7.61
N ASN A 301 13.17 14.24 -8.28
CA ASN A 301 13.69 13.06 -7.59
C ASN A 301 15.04 13.30 -6.92
N GLU A 302 15.95 14.06 -7.53
CA GLU A 302 17.24 14.45 -6.90
C GLU A 302 17.02 15.26 -5.63
N ALA A 303 16.12 16.26 -5.68
CA ALA A 303 15.78 17.06 -4.51
C ALA A 303 15.07 16.22 -3.43
N LEU A 304 14.18 15.31 -3.81
CA LEU A 304 13.50 14.39 -2.90
C LEU A 304 14.48 13.43 -2.24
N LEU A 305 15.34 12.80 -3.04
CA LEU A 305 16.35 11.85 -2.56
C LEU A 305 17.29 12.48 -1.53
N ASN A 306 17.75 13.71 -1.78
CA ASN A 306 18.60 14.42 -0.84
C ASN A 306 17.90 14.67 0.52
N ASP A 307 16.62 15.02 0.50
CA ASP A 307 15.82 15.21 1.71
C ASP A 307 15.59 13.87 2.45
N GLU A 308 15.22 12.80 1.75
CA GLU A 308 14.98 11.46 2.30
C GLU A 308 16.26 10.86 2.90
N MET A 309 17.39 10.95 2.21
CA MET A 309 18.69 10.50 2.75
C MET A 309 19.03 11.20 4.06
N SER A 310 18.71 12.48 4.19
CA SER A 310 19.01 13.25 5.40
C SER A 310 18.11 12.90 6.60
N ILE A 311 16.88 12.41 6.36
CA ILE A 311 15.85 12.21 7.38
C ILE A 311 15.61 10.74 7.66
N LEU A 312 15.45 9.95 6.61
CA LEU A 312 15.11 8.53 6.67
C LEU A 312 16.35 7.65 6.63
N GLY A 313 17.43 8.16 6.01
CA GLY A 313 18.67 7.42 5.77
C GLY A 313 18.68 6.64 4.45
N PRO A 314 19.87 6.15 4.05
CA PRO A 314 20.07 5.50 2.74
C PRO A 314 19.34 4.15 2.59
N ASP A 315 19.11 3.46 3.69
CA ASP A 315 18.54 2.11 3.71
C ASP A 315 17.00 2.10 3.84
N HIS A 316 16.36 3.29 3.93
CA HIS A 316 14.90 3.36 4.06
C HIS A 316 14.21 2.96 2.74
N PRO A 317 13.10 2.19 2.80
CA PRO A 317 12.38 1.76 1.60
C PRO A 317 12.03 2.91 0.65
N ASP A 318 11.55 4.05 1.16
CA ASP A 318 11.20 5.21 0.35
C ASP A 318 12.44 5.80 -0.35
N THR A 319 13.58 5.89 0.36
CA THR A 319 14.85 6.35 -0.23
C THR A 319 15.30 5.44 -1.38
N LEU A 320 15.21 4.11 -1.19
CA LEU A 320 15.53 3.14 -2.23
C LEU A 320 14.55 3.21 -3.42
N ALA A 321 13.26 3.49 -3.15
CA ALA A 321 12.27 3.69 -4.20
C ALA A 321 12.54 4.97 -5.01
N THR A 322 12.90 6.08 -4.36
CA THR A 322 13.27 7.33 -5.04
C THR A 322 14.55 7.17 -5.89
N GLN A 323 15.56 6.42 -5.41
CA GLN A 323 16.73 6.07 -6.22
C GLN A 323 16.33 5.27 -7.47
N SER A 324 15.40 4.33 -7.34
CA SER A 324 14.89 3.56 -8.49
C SER A 324 14.19 4.47 -9.51
N ASN A 325 13.33 5.38 -9.05
CA ASN A 325 12.62 6.32 -9.91
C ASN A 325 13.59 7.28 -10.62
N LEU A 326 14.63 7.75 -9.93
CA LEU A 326 15.66 8.60 -10.52
C LEU A 326 16.46 7.85 -11.61
N ALA A 327 16.84 6.61 -11.37
CA ALA A 327 17.51 5.78 -12.38
C ALA A 327 16.62 5.54 -13.61
N ILE A 328 15.30 5.35 -13.42
CA ILE A 328 14.33 5.23 -14.50
C ILE A 328 14.19 6.56 -15.27
N ALA A 329 14.18 7.69 -14.58
CA ALA A 329 14.11 9.01 -15.22
C ALA A 329 15.34 9.27 -16.11
N HIS A 330 16.56 8.94 -15.67
CA HIS A 330 17.77 8.98 -16.50
C HIS A 330 17.69 8.01 -17.70
N TYR A 331 17.11 6.81 -17.50
CA TYR A 331 16.90 5.87 -18.61
C TYR A 331 15.95 6.43 -19.68
N ILE A 332 14.86 7.09 -19.26
CA ILE A 332 13.90 7.76 -20.18
C ILE A 332 14.58 8.95 -20.89
N ALA A 333 15.36 9.73 -20.15
CA ALA A 333 16.16 10.84 -20.69
C ALA A 333 17.30 10.40 -21.63
N GLU A 334 17.47 9.07 -21.86
CA GLU A 334 18.55 8.48 -22.65
C GLU A 334 19.96 8.71 -22.07
N ASP A 335 20.07 9.15 -20.82
CA ASP A 335 21.31 9.20 -20.07
C ASP A 335 21.65 7.82 -19.50
N LEU A 336 22.02 6.93 -20.41
CA LEU A 336 22.25 5.51 -20.10
C LEU A 336 23.44 5.26 -19.17
N PRO A 337 24.56 6.01 -19.26
CA PRO A 337 25.65 5.83 -18.31
C PRO A 337 25.23 6.06 -16.86
N GLU A 338 24.52 7.16 -16.57
CA GLU A 338 24.05 7.51 -15.24
C GLU A 338 22.99 6.50 -14.76
N ALA A 339 22.01 6.17 -15.63
CA ALA A 339 20.99 5.17 -15.33
C ALA A 339 21.59 3.81 -14.92
N ILE A 340 22.66 3.38 -15.59
CA ILE A 340 23.37 2.12 -15.29
C ILE A 340 24.10 2.23 -13.95
N GLU A 341 24.90 3.29 -13.72
CA GLU A 341 25.66 3.49 -12.50
C GLU A 341 24.74 3.52 -11.27
N MET A 342 23.68 4.30 -11.33
CA MET A 342 22.68 4.38 -10.26
C MET A 342 21.99 3.03 -10.01
N SER A 343 21.59 2.33 -11.08
CA SER A 343 20.95 1.02 -10.93
C SER A 343 21.89 -0.06 -10.37
N GLU A 344 23.18 -0.03 -10.69
CA GLU A 344 24.19 -0.94 -10.10
C GLU A 344 24.38 -0.67 -8.61
N ALA A 345 24.49 0.60 -8.20
CA ALA A 345 24.58 1.01 -6.80
C ALA A 345 23.33 0.60 -6.02
N LEU A 346 22.15 0.95 -6.54
CA LEU A 346 20.87 0.59 -5.94
C LEU A 346 20.70 -0.93 -5.77
N LEU A 347 21.08 -1.71 -6.80
CA LEU A 347 20.99 -3.17 -6.74
C LEU A 347 21.87 -3.75 -5.62
N ALA A 348 23.04 -3.19 -5.39
CA ALA A 348 23.92 -3.59 -4.30
C ALA A 348 23.27 -3.30 -2.93
N ASP A 349 22.68 -2.11 -2.76
CA ASP A 349 22.01 -1.72 -1.52
C ASP A 349 20.74 -2.52 -1.28
N GLN A 350 19.88 -2.69 -2.27
CA GLN A 350 18.67 -3.53 -2.14
C GLN A 350 19.01 -4.99 -1.85
N THR A 351 20.05 -5.54 -2.46
CA THR A 351 20.50 -6.91 -2.17
C THR A 351 20.95 -7.05 -0.72
N ARG A 352 21.63 -6.03 -0.17
CA ARG A 352 22.10 -5.99 1.22
C ARG A 352 20.94 -5.80 2.20
N VAL A 353 19.99 -4.90 1.91
CA VAL A 353 18.94 -4.47 2.84
C VAL A 353 17.72 -5.38 2.77
N LEU A 354 17.24 -5.66 1.56
CA LEU A 354 16.01 -6.39 1.30
C LEU A 354 16.24 -7.86 0.96
N GLY A 355 17.43 -8.17 0.47
CA GLY A 355 17.78 -9.50 -0.03
C GLY A 355 17.61 -9.65 -1.55
N PRO A 356 18.27 -10.69 -2.13
CA PRO A 356 18.32 -10.90 -3.59
C PRO A 356 16.97 -11.32 -4.20
N ASP A 357 16.09 -11.88 -3.40
CA ASP A 357 14.79 -12.42 -3.81
C ASP A 357 13.63 -11.42 -3.60
N HIS A 358 13.91 -10.23 -3.06
CA HIS A 358 12.88 -9.22 -2.83
C HIS A 358 12.33 -8.68 -4.15
N PRO A 359 11.01 -8.42 -4.26
CA PRO A 359 10.39 -7.91 -5.48
C PRO A 359 11.11 -6.69 -6.07
N ASP A 360 11.45 -5.70 -5.25
CA ASP A 360 12.13 -4.47 -5.71
C ASP A 360 13.53 -4.76 -6.24
N THR A 361 14.27 -5.68 -5.58
CA THR A 361 15.57 -6.14 -6.07
C THR A 361 15.47 -6.81 -7.44
N LEU A 362 14.42 -7.62 -7.64
CA LEU A 362 14.16 -8.27 -8.93
C LEU A 362 13.76 -7.25 -10.02
N VAL A 363 12.98 -6.22 -9.67
CA VAL A 363 12.61 -5.12 -10.58
C VAL A 363 13.86 -4.33 -11.00
N THR A 364 14.71 -3.93 -10.05
CA THR A 364 15.97 -3.21 -10.34
C THR A 364 16.90 -4.01 -11.25
N ARG A 365 17.00 -5.34 -11.05
CA ARG A 365 17.76 -6.23 -11.96
C ARG A 365 17.21 -6.20 -13.38
N GLY A 366 15.87 -6.16 -13.54
CA GLY A 366 15.21 -6.05 -14.84
C GLY A 366 15.48 -4.72 -15.53
N ASN A 367 15.37 -3.61 -14.78
CA ASN A 367 15.63 -2.26 -15.28
C ASN A 367 17.09 -2.09 -15.71
N LEU A 368 18.03 -2.58 -14.90
CA LEU A 368 19.44 -2.57 -15.22
C LEU A 368 19.77 -3.39 -16.48
N ALA A 369 19.14 -4.56 -16.65
CA ALA A 369 19.29 -5.35 -17.86
C ALA A 369 18.75 -4.62 -19.12
N ALA A 370 17.62 -3.92 -18.97
CA ALA A 370 17.06 -3.08 -20.03
C ALA A 370 17.99 -1.91 -20.39
N ALA A 371 18.58 -1.25 -19.39
CA ALA A 371 19.54 -0.17 -19.59
C ALA A 371 20.79 -0.66 -20.33
N TYR A 372 21.34 -1.82 -19.96
CA TYR A 372 22.45 -2.42 -20.71
C TYR A 372 22.05 -2.81 -22.14
N ALA A 373 20.87 -3.32 -22.37
CA ALA A 373 20.38 -3.63 -23.73
C ALA A 373 20.30 -2.36 -24.58
N LYS A 374 19.69 -1.27 -24.05
CA LYS A 374 19.56 0.02 -24.72
C LYS A 374 20.95 0.67 -24.98
N ALA A 375 21.91 0.48 -24.09
CA ALA A 375 23.29 0.92 -24.25
C ALA A 375 24.13 0.06 -25.22
N GLY A 376 23.53 -0.98 -25.83
CA GLY A 376 24.17 -1.87 -26.79
C GLY A 376 25.00 -2.98 -26.16
N ASN A 377 25.04 -3.11 -24.84
CA ASN A 377 25.74 -4.21 -24.15
C ASN A 377 24.83 -5.45 -24.06
N LEU A 378 24.45 -5.95 -25.23
CA LEU A 378 23.46 -7.03 -25.38
C LEU A 378 23.90 -8.33 -24.68
N HIS A 379 25.19 -8.65 -24.65
CA HIS A 379 25.68 -9.84 -23.97
C HIS A 379 25.42 -9.79 -22.46
N LYS A 380 25.75 -8.64 -21.81
CA LYS A 380 25.51 -8.46 -20.36
C LYS A 380 24.01 -8.48 -20.06
N ALA A 381 23.21 -7.82 -20.88
CA ALA A 381 21.74 -7.84 -20.77
C ALA A 381 21.15 -9.26 -20.86
N ILE A 382 21.61 -10.08 -21.79
CA ILE A 382 21.16 -11.47 -21.93
C ILE A 382 21.48 -12.27 -20.67
N VAL A 383 22.73 -12.22 -20.20
CA VAL A 383 23.16 -12.97 -19.00
C VAL A 383 22.35 -12.56 -17.78
N MET A 384 22.10 -11.25 -17.60
CA MET A 384 21.31 -10.74 -16.49
C MET A 384 19.86 -11.18 -16.56
N ASN A 385 19.23 -11.10 -17.74
CA ASN A 385 17.86 -11.54 -17.93
C ASN A 385 17.68 -13.05 -17.76
N GLU A 386 18.65 -13.88 -18.22
CA GLU A 386 18.62 -15.34 -18.01
C GLU A 386 18.69 -15.69 -16.51
N ALA A 387 19.57 -15.03 -15.75
CA ALA A 387 19.66 -15.20 -14.30
C ALA A 387 18.37 -14.73 -13.58
N LEU A 388 17.87 -13.54 -13.94
CA LEU A 388 16.62 -13.01 -13.40
C LEU A 388 15.42 -13.93 -13.68
N LEU A 389 15.31 -14.45 -14.90
CA LEU A 389 14.25 -15.37 -15.31
C LEU A 389 14.26 -16.65 -14.47
N ALA A 390 15.45 -17.20 -14.19
CA ALA A 390 15.58 -18.38 -13.35
C ALA A 390 15.07 -18.11 -11.92
N ASP A 391 15.46 -16.97 -11.33
CA ASP A 391 15.02 -16.59 -9.99
C ASP A 391 13.51 -16.31 -9.94
N GLN A 392 12.97 -15.52 -10.87
CA GLN A 392 11.53 -15.24 -10.95
C GLN A 392 10.71 -16.50 -11.17
N THR A 393 11.17 -17.43 -11.99
CA THR A 393 10.48 -18.72 -12.21
C THR A 393 10.42 -19.54 -10.91
N ARG A 394 11.51 -19.51 -10.11
CA ARG A 394 11.60 -20.21 -8.82
C ARG A 394 10.70 -19.57 -7.76
N ILE A 395 10.66 -18.22 -7.69
CA ILE A 395 10.01 -17.46 -6.62
C ILE A 395 8.54 -17.21 -6.93
N LEU A 396 8.25 -16.72 -8.14
CA LEU A 396 6.94 -16.25 -8.56
C LEU A 396 6.18 -17.27 -9.41
N GLY A 397 6.90 -18.22 -9.98
CA GLY A 397 6.35 -19.18 -10.95
C GLY A 397 6.46 -18.71 -12.41
N PRO A 398 6.30 -19.66 -13.35
CA PRO A 398 6.50 -19.41 -14.79
C PRO A 398 5.41 -18.52 -15.41
N ASP A 399 4.23 -18.46 -14.80
CA ASP A 399 3.04 -17.76 -15.32
C ASP A 399 2.89 -16.34 -14.73
N HIS A 400 3.75 -15.96 -13.81
CA HIS A 400 3.67 -14.64 -13.18
C HIS A 400 4.02 -13.53 -14.17
N GLY A 401 3.33 -12.37 -14.07
CA GLY A 401 3.49 -11.25 -14.99
C GLY A 401 4.94 -10.77 -15.15
N TYR A 402 5.70 -10.66 -14.07
CA TYR A 402 7.12 -10.30 -14.13
C TYR A 402 7.97 -11.34 -14.83
N THR A 403 7.71 -12.64 -14.61
CA THR A 403 8.40 -13.74 -15.30
C THR A 403 8.15 -13.69 -16.81
N LEU A 404 6.90 -13.45 -17.20
CA LEU A 404 6.52 -13.31 -18.61
C LEU A 404 7.14 -12.05 -19.25
N SER A 405 7.21 -10.93 -18.52
CA SER A 405 7.87 -9.69 -18.97
C SER A 405 9.37 -9.90 -19.19
N THR A 406 10.06 -10.57 -18.27
CA THR A 406 11.49 -10.88 -18.41
C THR A 406 11.75 -11.81 -19.61
N ARG A 407 10.87 -12.80 -19.87
CA ARG A 407 10.95 -13.63 -21.08
C ARG A 407 10.77 -12.82 -22.37
N ASN A 408 9.88 -11.82 -22.35
CA ASN A 408 9.71 -10.91 -23.48
C ASN A 408 10.97 -10.07 -23.72
N ASN A 409 11.52 -9.47 -22.65
CA ASN A 409 12.74 -8.66 -22.73
C ASN A 409 13.95 -9.49 -23.22
N LEU A 410 14.07 -10.72 -22.74
CA LEU A 410 15.12 -11.64 -23.19
C LEU A 410 14.95 -12.01 -24.66
N ALA A 411 13.72 -12.26 -25.13
CA ALA A 411 13.45 -12.54 -26.54
C ALA A 411 13.82 -11.34 -27.44
N TYR A 412 13.44 -10.14 -27.01
CA TYR A 412 13.80 -8.89 -27.69
C TYR A 412 15.32 -8.69 -27.71
N THR A 413 16.02 -8.89 -26.59
CA THR A 413 17.48 -8.72 -26.52
C THR A 413 18.21 -9.73 -27.44
N HIS A 414 17.73 -10.97 -27.56
CA HIS A 414 18.26 -11.93 -28.53
C HIS A 414 18.04 -11.50 -29.98
N LEU A 415 16.89 -10.86 -30.25
CA LEU A 415 16.61 -10.32 -31.59
C LEU A 415 17.60 -9.21 -31.95
N GLU A 416 17.81 -8.25 -31.05
CA GLU A 416 18.79 -7.18 -31.22
C GLU A 416 20.23 -7.72 -31.36
N ALA A 417 20.57 -8.80 -30.66
CA ALA A 417 21.85 -9.49 -30.76
C ALA A 417 22.02 -10.29 -32.08
N GLY A 418 20.99 -10.31 -32.95
CA GLY A 418 21.00 -11.01 -34.23
C GLY A 418 20.62 -12.51 -34.15
N ASP A 419 20.29 -13.04 -32.95
CA ASP A 419 19.86 -14.42 -32.78
C ASP A 419 18.34 -14.56 -33.03
N SER A 420 17.91 -14.25 -34.23
CA SER A 420 16.50 -14.31 -34.63
C SER A 420 15.89 -15.71 -34.46
N ARG A 421 16.67 -16.78 -34.45
CA ARG A 421 16.13 -18.14 -34.24
C ARG A 421 15.69 -18.34 -32.81
N LYS A 422 16.52 -17.93 -31.85
CA LYS A 422 16.22 -18.00 -30.41
C LYS A 422 15.05 -17.09 -30.07
N ALA A 423 15.06 -15.85 -30.60
CA ALA A 423 13.97 -14.90 -30.42
C ALA A 423 12.62 -15.43 -30.90
N VAL A 424 12.52 -15.96 -32.14
CA VAL A 424 11.29 -16.54 -32.70
C VAL A 424 10.79 -17.70 -31.86
N LYS A 425 11.68 -18.57 -31.36
CA LYS A 425 11.30 -19.68 -30.48
C LYS A 425 10.70 -19.13 -29.18
N MET A 426 11.37 -18.18 -28.53
CA MET A 426 10.93 -17.59 -27.26
C MET A 426 9.59 -16.86 -27.39
N TYR A 427 9.39 -16.08 -28.45
CA TYR A 427 8.10 -15.45 -28.72
C TYR A 427 6.99 -16.45 -29.02
N THR A 428 7.31 -17.59 -29.66
CA THR A 428 6.32 -18.65 -29.91
C THR A 428 5.85 -19.30 -28.61
N ASP A 429 6.79 -19.63 -27.72
CA ASP A 429 6.49 -20.18 -26.39
C ASP A 429 5.73 -19.17 -25.53
N LEU A 430 6.15 -17.90 -25.54
CA LEU A 430 5.50 -16.82 -24.81
C LEU A 430 4.06 -16.55 -25.29
N LEU A 431 3.82 -16.58 -26.61
CA LEU A 431 2.48 -16.44 -27.19
C LEU A 431 1.54 -17.57 -26.74
N ALA A 432 2.05 -18.80 -26.65
CA ALA A 432 1.26 -19.93 -26.17
C ALA A 432 0.83 -19.72 -24.70
N ASP A 433 1.77 -19.28 -23.86
CA ASP A 433 1.49 -18.98 -22.44
C ASP A 433 0.51 -17.81 -22.26
N HIS A 434 0.72 -16.68 -22.95
CA HIS A 434 -0.21 -15.56 -22.89
C HIS A 434 -1.61 -15.94 -23.41
N THR A 435 -1.70 -16.78 -24.45
CA THR A 435 -2.99 -17.26 -24.96
C THR A 435 -3.70 -18.13 -23.93
N ARG A 436 -2.95 -18.96 -23.20
CA ARG A 436 -3.49 -19.83 -22.13
C ARG A 436 -3.96 -19.03 -20.91
N ILE A 437 -3.18 -18.02 -20.51
CA ILE A 437 -3.40 -17.26 -19.26
C ILE A 437 -4.40 -16.11 -19.47
N LEU A 438 -4.22 -15.31 -20.51
CA LEU A 438 -4.94 -14.06 -20.74
C LEU A 438 -6.01 -14.17 -21.85
N GLY A 439 -5.94 -15.21 -22.67
CA GLY A 439 -6.79 -15.35 -23.85
C GLY A 439 -6.20 -14.68 -25.12
N ARG A 440 -6.79 -15.01 -26.28
CA ARG A 440 -6.29 -14.55 -27.59
C ARG A 440 -6.49 -13.06 -27.84
N ASP A 441 -7.57 -12.51 -27.30
CA ASP A 441 -7.99 -11.13 -27.57
C ASP A 441 -7.32 -10.10 -26.66
N HIS A 442 -6.61 -10.56 -25.63
CA HIS A 442 -5.93 -9.68 -24.68
C HIS A 442 -4.84 -8.84 -25.39
N PRO A 443 -4.71 -7.52 -25.10
CA PRO A 443 -3.77 -6.63 -25.76
C PRO A 443 -2.33 -7.15 -25.79
N LYS A 444 -1.81 -7.65 -24.67
CA LYS A 444 -0.47 -8.24 -24.58
C LYS A 444 -0.30 -9.48 -25.48
N THR A 445 -1.31 -10.35 -25.56
CA THR A 445 -1.30 -11.52 -26.45
C THR A 445 -1.26 -11.10 -27.91
N ARG A 446 -2.05 -10.09 -28.28
CA ARG A 446 -2.08 -9.53 -29.64
C ARG A 446 -0.75 -8.89 -30.02
N ALA A 447 -0.12 -8.14 -29.11
CA ALA A 447 1.18 -7.51 -29.35
C ALA A 447 2.26 -8.55 -29.65
N ILE A 448 2.39 -9.61 -28.84
CA ILE A 448 3.33 -10.71 -29.06
C ILE A 448 3.05 -11.44 -30.39
N SER A 449 1.77 -11.65 -30.72
CA SER A 449 1.37 -12.28 -31.98
C SER A 449 1.76 -11.44 -33.20
N ALA A 450 1.61 -10.13 -33.10
CA ALA A 450 2.02 -9.19 -34.16
C ALA A 450 3.55 -9.22 -34.37
N GLU A 451 4.32 -9.14 -33.30
CA GLU A 451 5.79 -9.22 -33.34
C GLU A 451 6.28 -10.54 -33.95
N LEU A 452 5.74 -11.66 -33.49
CA LEU A 452 6.08 -12.95 -34.03
C LEU A 452 5.74 -13.08 -35.54
N THR A 453 4.64 -12.51 -35.98
CA THR A 453 4.22 -12.48 -37.39
C THR A 453 5.19 -11.65 -38.22
N TYR A 454 5.59 -10.48 -37.71
CA TYR A 454 6.58 -9.62 -38.36
C TYR A 454 7.92 -10.36 -38.53
N LEU A 455 8.44 -11.01 -37.51
CA LEU A 455 9.70 -11.74 -37.53
C LEU A 455 9.68 -12.94 -38.49
N LYS A 456 8.58 -13.67 -38.55
CA LYS A 456 8.41 -14.77 -39.52
C LYS A 456 8.38 -14.27 -40.96
N ASN A 457 7.73 -13.14 -41.23
CA ASN A 457 7.67 -12.54 -42.56
C ASN A 457 9.05 -12.02 -43.02
N GLU A 458 9.81 -11.37 -42.09
CA GLU A 458 11.17 -10.91 -42.39
C GLU A 458 12.11 -12.09 -42.72
N LYS A 459 12.03 -13.17 -41.95
CA LYS A 459 12.79 -14.38 -42.21
C LYS A 459 12.46 -14.98 -43.59
N TRP A 460 11.17 -15.09 -43.93
CA TRP A 460 10.72 -15.55 -45.23
C TRP A 460 11.26 -14.69 -46.38
N ARG A 461 11.23 -13.34 -46.22
CA ARG A 461 11.77 -12.40 -47.22
C ARG A 461 13.28 -12.54 -47.41
N ARG A 462 14.05 -12.78 -46.33
CA ARG A 462 15.50 -12.99 -46.42
C ARG A 462 15.86 -14.34 -47.10
N GLU A 463 15.09 -15.37 -46.84
CA GLU A 463 15.29 -16.72 -47.44
C GLU A 463 14.90 -16.74 -48.92
N ASN A 464 13.93 -15.94 -49.36
CA ASN A 464 13.43 -15.90 -50.74
C ASN A 464 14.01 -14.73 -51.58
N ARG A 465 14.95 -13.96 -51.08
CA ARG A 465 15.74 -12.97 -51.85
C ARG A 465 17.04 -13.57 -52.45
N LYS A 466 17.28 -14.85 -52.29
CA LYS A 466 18.33 -15.61 -52.95
C LYS A 466 17.76 -16.40 -54.12
#